data_5e4e939c6cf8fec33dfc0e6ac24b285e
#
_entry.id   5e4e939c6cf8fec33dfc0e6ac24b285e
#
_cell.length_a   1.000
_cell.length_b   1.000
_cell.length_c   1.000
_cell.angle_alpha   90.00
_cell.angle_beta   90.00
_cell.angle_gamma   90.00
#
_symmetry.space_group_name_H-M   'P 1'
#
loop_
_entity.id
_entity.type
_entity.pdbx_description
1 polymer ?
#
loop_
_entity_poly.entity_id
_entity_poly.type
_entity_poly.pdbx_seq_one_letter_code
_entity_poly.pdbx_strand_id
1 'polypeptide(L)'
;MRSISIRNRLIGTIAGFALCIGTIGLVNSLNVVKIEAGVLETQSNWLPGLRQVGELQRATTDTRAAIFQHILASDEDGMADAEARYRAALAKVAALRADYAGKTLSAAETDALKAFETAWAAYSGQLDDIVKYSKTYAKDAAGQFYNQKAAPLMETALKIVDRLAAMKAEGADAAGAQVVATATSARNLIISLVGLGILLAIAIGFALVRSIGRGIGSVIVPMRALAAGRLDAPVPRLDPRTEIGAIAETLETFRTALVAKAAAEAEAAREAEAKMRRANRLDQLTRSFEDR
;
A
#
# COMPACT_ATOMS: atom_id res chain seq x y z
N MET A 1 25.36 -21.65 23.46
CA MET A 1 24.64 -20.51 22.83
C MET A 1 25.03 -19.23 23.54
N ARG A 2 25.54 -18.20 22.85
CA ARG A 2 25.89 -16.93 23.51
C ARG A 2 24.61 -16.31 24.10
N SER A 3 24.60 -16.11 25.40
CA SER A 3 23.48 -15.41 26.05
C SER A 3 23.54 -13.93 25.68
N ILE A 4 22.44 -13.42 25.10
CA ILE A 4 22.33 -12.02 24.70
C ILE A 4 21.76 -11.25 25.89
N SER A 5 22.33 -10.08 26.24
CA SER A 5 21.84 -9.20 27.28
C SER A 5 20.40 -8.76 27.07
N ILE A 6 19.67 -8.48 28.14
CA ILE A 6 18.26 -8.00 28.06
C ILE A 6 18.19 -6.72 27.22
N ARG A 7 19.15 -5.81 27.43
CA ARG A 7 19.26 -4.55 26.68
C ARG A 7 19.34 -4.79 25.16
N ASN A 8 20.21 -5.71 24.72
CA ASN A 8 20.39 -5.99 23.31
C ASN A 8 19.18 -6.69 22.68
N ARG A 9 18.46 -7.54 23.45
CA ARG A 9 17.20 -8.14 23.01
C ARG A 9 16.11 -7.08 22.80
N LEU A 10 15.98 -6.12 23.72
CA LEU A 10 15.03 -5.03 23.62
C LEU A 10 15.35 -4.12 22.43
N ILE A 11 16.61 -3.71 22.27
CA ILE A 11 17.06 -2.90 21.14
C ILE A 11 16.78 -3.61 19.81
N GLY A 12 17.12 -4.90 19.70
CA GLY A 12 16.85 -5.68 18.49
C GLY A 12 15.37 -5.80 18.17
N THR A 13 14.52 -5.96 19.20
CA THR A 13 13.06 -6.00 19.01
C THR A 13 12.51 -4.67 18.51
N ILE A 14 12.92 -3.55 19.13
CA ILE A 14 12.48 -2.19 18.72
C ILE A 14 12.96 -1.90 17.30
N ALA A 15 14.21 -2.20 16.97
CA ALA A 15 14.77 -2.01 15.63
C ALA A 15 14.02 -2.86 14.59
N GLY A 16 13.67 -4.11 14.92
CA GLY A 16 12.88 -4.99 14.05
C GLY A 16 11.48 -4.43 13.77
N PHE A 17 10.80 -3.91 14.80
CA PHE A 17 9.49 -3.25 14.61
C PHE A 17 9.60 -1.96 13.80
N ALA A 18 10.59 -1.13 14.05
CA ALA A 18 10.81 0.10 13.29
C ALA A 18 11.04 -0.21 11.79
N LEU A 19 11.84 -1.24 11.50
CA LEU A 19 12.08 -1.71 10.13
C LEU A 19 10.80 -2.25 9.48
N CYS A 20 9.99 -3.01 10.21
CA CYS A 20 8.71 -3.53 9.72
C CYS A 20 7.74 -2.40 9.38
N ILE A 21 7.59 -1.41 10.27
CA ILE A 21 6.74 -0.23 10.03
C ILE A 21 7.25 0.58 8.84
N GLY A 22 8.57 0.80 8.74
CA GLY A 22 9.20 1.49 7.61
C GLY A 22 8.95 0.78 6.28
N THR A 23 9.03 -0.55 6.26
CA THR A 23 8.75 -1.36 5.06
C THR A 23 7.28 -1.25 4.64
N ILE A 24 6.34 -1.34 5.58
CA ILE A 24 4.90 -1.16 5.32
C ILE A 24 4.64 0.24 4.75
N GLY A 25 5.23 1.27 5.36
CA GLY A 25 5.10 2.65 4.89
C GLY A 25 5.62 2.86 3.47
N LEU A 26 6.79 2.31 3.15
CA LEU A 26 7.40 2.39 1.82
C LEU A 26 6.54 1.69 0.76
N VAL A 27 6.11 0.46 1.03
CA VAL A 27 5.26 -0.32 0.11
C VAL A 27 3.94 0.40 -0.13
N ASN A 28 3.33 0.96 0.92
CA ASN A 28 2.09 1.73 0.79
C ASN A 28 2.30 2.98 -0.08
N SER A 29 3.37 3.74 0.15
CA SER A 29 3.70 4.93 -0.64
C SER A 29 3.84 4.62 -2.13
N LEU A 30 4.55 3.53 -2.49
CA LEU A 30 4.71 3.10 -3.88
C LEU A 30 3.39 2.70 -4.55
N ASN A 31 2.48 2.08 -3.80
CA ASN A 31 1.16 1.71 -4.32
C ASN A 31 0.26 2.93 -4.51
N VAL A 32 0.31 3.91 -3.60
CA VAL A 32 -0.44 5.17 -3.72
C VAL A 32 -0.03 5.91 -4.99
N VAL A 33 1.26 6.02 -5.30
CA VAL A 33 1.75 6.66 -6.53
C VAL A 33 1.21 5.96 -7.78
N LYS A 34 1.13 4.62 -7.79
CA LYS A 34 0.56 3.88 -8.95
C LYS A 34 -0.94 4.12 -9.10
N ILE A 35 -1.68 4.17 -8.00
CA ILE A 35 -3.12 4.47 -8.00
C ILE A 35 -3.35 5.89 -8.52
N GLU A 36 -2.59 6.87 -8.01
CA GLU A 36 -2.66 8.26 -8.44
C GLU A 36 -2.39 8.42 -9.94
N ALA A 37 -1.34 7.77 -10.45
CA ALA A 37 -1.03 7.78 -11.89
C ALA A 37 -2.18 7.23 -12.74
N GLY A 38 -2.81 6.12 -12.34
CA GLY A 38 -3.96 5.56 -13.05
C GLY A 38 -5.21 6.43 -13.01
N VAL A 39 -5.45 7.10 -11.88
CA VAL A 39 -6.55 8.08 -11.74
C VAL A 39 -6.29 9.30 -12.64
N LEU A 40 -5.08 9.85 -12.63
CA LEU A 40 -4.68 10.96 -13.48
C LEU A 40 -4.80 10.61 -14.97
N GLU A 41 -4.39 9.42 -15.37
CA GLU A 41 -4.55 8.95 -16.76
C GLU A 41 -6.02 8.90 -17.15
N THR A 42 -6.89 8.39 -16.29
CA THR A 42 -8.34 8.37 -16.53
C THR A 42 -8.91 9.78 -16.70
N GLN A 43 -8.51 10.71 -15.84
CA GLN A 43 -9.01 12.09 -15.84
C GLN A 43 -8.44 12.95 -16.98
N SER A 44 -7.19 12.73 -17.40
CA SER A 44 -6.50 13.57 -18.39
C SER A 44 -6.57 13.02 -19.82
N ASN A 45 -6.74 11.73 -19.99
CA ASN A 45 -6.75 11.08 -21.31
C ASN A 45 -8.12 10.46 -21.64
N TRP A 46 -8.59 9.52 -20.82
CA TRP A 46 -9.76 8.70 -21.20
C TRP A 46 -11.07 9.48 -21.18
N LEU A 47 -11.39 10.18 -20.10
CA LEU A 47 -12.64 10.95 -19.99
C LEU A 47 -12.72 12.13 -20.98
N PRO A 48 -11.68 12.96 -21.14
CA PRO A 48 -11.67 13.99 -22.18
C PRO A 48 -11.75 13.42 -23.59
N GLY A 49 -11.03 12.31 -23.86
CA GLY A 49 -11.09 11.63 -25.15
C GLY A 49 -12.49 11.11 -25.49
N LEU A 50 -13.17 10.47 -24.53
CA LEU A 50 -14.54 10.00 -24.72
C LEU A 50 -15.52 11.17 -25.01
N ARG A 51 -15.37 12.29 -24.28
CA ARG A 51 -16.14 13.51 -24.54
C ARG A 51 -15.93 14.06 -25.95
N GLN A 52 -14.66 14.14 -26.38
CA GLN A 52 -14.32 14.64 -27.71
C GLN A 52 -14.91 13.77 -28.84
N VAL A 53 -14.81 12.44 -28.70
CA VAL A 53 -15.43 11.51 -29.66
C VAL A 53 -16.95 11.65 -29.67
N GLY A 54 -17.57 11.82 -28.49
CA GLY A 54 -19.01 12.09 -28.39
C GLY A 54 -19.42 13.42 -29.07
N GLU A 55 -18.61 14.46 -28.95
CA GLU A 55 -18.85 15.74 -29.68
C GLU A 55 -18.66 15.58 -31.18
N LEU A 56 -17.67 14.79 -31.63
CA LEU A 56 -17.46 14.48 -33.03
C LEU A 56 -18.65 13.70 -33.59
N GLN A 57 -19.17 12.72 -32.89
CA GLN A 57 -20.36 11.96 -33.26
C GLN A 57 -21.58 12.87 -33.39
N ARG A 58 -21.76 13.77 -32.41
CA ARG A 58 -22.84 14.76 -32.46
C ARG A 58 -22.73 15.70 -33.66
N ALA A 59 -21.57 16.31 -33.89
CA ALA A 59 -21.34 17.20 -35.00
C ALA A 59 -21.56 16.51 -36.38
N THR A 60 -21.13 15.22 -36.47
CA THR A 60 -21.37 14.37 -37.64
C THR A 60 -22.88 14.17 -37.87
N THR A 61 -23.63 13.88 -36.82
CA THR A 61 -25.09 13.70 -36.86
C THR A 61 -25.82 15.03 -37.15
N ASP A 62 -25.36 16.16 -36.58
CA ASP A 62 -25.91 17.48 -36.80
C ASP A 62 -25.76 17.89 -38.28
N THR A 63 -24.64 17.53 -38.93
CA THR A 63 -24.45 17.74 -40.38
C THR A 63 -25.51 17.01 -41.18
N ARG A 64 -25.78 15.73 -40.86
CA ARG A 64 -26.86 14.95 -41.50
C ARG A 64 -28.23 15.59 -41.30
N ALA A 65 -28.54 15.99 -40.07
CA ALA A 65 -29.81 16.60 -39.73
C ALA A 65 -30.03 17.93 -40.50
N ALA A 66 -29.00 18.77 -40.61
CA ALA A 66 -29.08 20.02 -41.36
C ALA A 66 -29.28 19.81 -42.89
N ILE A 67 -28.67 18.78 -43.46
CA ILE A 67 -28.91 18.40 -44.87
C ILE A 67 -30.34 17.95 -45.06
N PHE A 68 -30.93 17.15 -44.17
CA PHE A 68 -32.35 16.81 -44.24
C PHE A 68 -33.26 18.03 -44.09
N GLN A 69 -32.94 18.97 -43.18
CA GLN A 69 -33.67 20.24 -43.07
C GLN A 69 -33.61 21.02 -44.38
N HIS A 70 -32.47 21.05 -45.08
CA HIS A 70 -32.33 21.71 -46.37
C HIS A 70 -33.21 21.05 -47.45
N ILE A 71 -33.25 19.70 -47.49
CA ILE A 71 -34.09 18.96 -48.42
C ILE A 71 -35.58 19.24 -48.15
N LEU A 72 -35.98 19.32 -46.89
CA LEU A 72 -37.39 19.50 -46.48
C LEU A 72 -37.86 20.94 -46.48
N ALA A 73 -36.95 21.92 -46.53
CA ALA A 73 -37.30 23.34 -46.57
C ALA A 73 -38.14 23.67 -47.81
N SER A 74 -39.23 24.40 -47.63
CA SER A 74 -40.18 24.78 -48.67
C SER A 74 -39.92 26.17 -49.28
N ASP A 75 -39.07 26.97 -48.64
CA ASP A 75 -38.72 28.33 -49.00
C ASP A 75 -37.21 28.58 -48.98
N GLU A 76 -36.79 29.71 -49.50
CA GLU A 76 -35.38 30.07 -49.60
C GLU A 76 -34.77 30.36 -48.24
N ASP A 77 -35.51 30.99 -47.33
CA ASP A 77 -35.02 31.32 -45.98
C ASP A 77 -34.72 30.06 -45.19
N GLY A 78 -35.61 29.07 -45.19
CA GLY A 78 -35.41 27.78 -44.54
C GLY A 78 -34.24 27.00 -45.17
N MET A 79 -34.05 27.09 -46.51
CA MET A 79 -32.88 26.49 -47.15
C MET A 79 -31.58 27.19 -46.74
N ALA A 80 -31.59 28.53 -46.66
CA ALA A 80 -30.43 29.32 -46.27
C ALA A 80 -30.03 29.02 -44.80
N ASP A 81 -31.02 28.96 -43.92
CA ASP A 81 -30.79 28.57 -42.49
C ASP A 81 -30.18 27.17 -42.39
N ALA A 82 -30.73 26.21 -43.11
CA ALA A 82 -30.23 24.84 -43.11
C ALA A 82 -28.80 24.77 -43.70
N GLU A 83 -28.52 25.56 -44.76
CA GLU A 83 -27.19 25.67 -45.33
C GLU A 83 -26.18 26.24 -44.36
N ALA A 84 -26.53 27.29 -43.61
CA ALA A 84 -25.67 27.86 -42.57
C ALA A 84 -25.36 26.82 -41.48
N ARG A 85 -26.37 26.04 -41.06
CA ARG A 85 -26.22 24.98 -40.01
C ARG A 85 -25.30 23.86 -40.47
N TYR A 86 -25.47 23.31 -41.68
CA TYR A 86 -24.60 22.22 -42.10
C TYR A 86 -23.16 22.69 -42.34
N ARG A 87 -22.95 23.91 -42.84
CA ARG A 87 -21.59 24.48 -42.96
C ARG A 87 -20.92 24.67 -41.59
N ALA A 88 -21.67 25.15 -40.58
CA ALA A 88 -21.18 25.27 -39.24
C ALA A 88 -20.84 23.88 -38.63
N ALA A 89 -21.67 22.87 -38.87
CA ALA A 89 -21.44 21.51 -38.44
C ALA A 89 -20.19 20.89 -39.12
N LEU A 90 -20.00 21.09 -40.42
CA LEU A 90 -18.78 20.68 -41.13
C LEU A 90 -17.51 21.30 -40.52
N ALA A 91 -17.55 22.62 -40.25
CA ALA A 91 -16.43 23.31 -39.60
C ALA A 91 -16.14 22.75 -38.20
N LYS A 92 -17.20 22.44 -37.45
CA LYS A 92 -17.07 21.83 -36.13
C LYS A 92 -16.45 20.42 -36.19
N VAL A 93 -16.87 19.57 -37.13
CA VAL A 93 -16.25 18.26 -37.39
C VAL A 93 -14.76 18.41 -37.69
N ALA A 94 -14.40 19.38 -38.58
CA ALA A 94 -13.00 19.62 -38.92
C ALA A 94 -12.17 20.06 -37.71
N ALA A 95 -12.70 20.95 -36.87
CA ALA A 95 -12.02 21.41 -35.64
C ALA A 95 -11.85 20.29 -34.62
N LEU A 96 -12.91 19.52 -34.34
CA LEU A 96 -12.89 18.42 -33.40
C LEU A 96 -11.93 17.30 -33.83
N ARG A 97 -11.93 16.99 -35.15
CA ARG A 97 -10.98 16.02 -35.70
C ARG A 97 -9.53 16.48 -35.54
N ALA A 98 -9.24 17.74 -35.83
CA ALA A 98 -7.89 18.31 -35.69
C ALA A 98 -7.43 18.31 -34.23
N ASP A 99 -8.31 18.68 -33.31
CA ASP A 99 -8.01 18.63 -31.86
C ASP A 99 -7.77 17.19 -31.40
N TYR A 100 -8.58 16.24 -31.87
CA TYR A 100 -8.38 14.82 -31.53
C TYR A 100 -7.07 14.26 -32.09
N ALA A 101 -6.71 14.60 -33.34
CA ALA A 101 -5.45 14.20 -33.97
C ALA A 101 -4.20 14.76 -33.24
N GLY A 102 -4.34 15.90 -32.54
CA GLY A 102 -3.27 16.51 -31.74
C GLY A 102 -3.01 15.81 -30.40
N LYS A 103 -3.81 14.80 -30.04
CA LYS A 103 -3.61 14.04 -28.78
C LYS A 103 -2.68 12.85 -29.00
N THR A 104 -2.25 12.24 -27.89
CA THR A 104 -1.53 10.97 -27.92
C THR A 104 -2.50 9.84 -28.21
N LEU A 105 -2.51 9.35 -29.43
CA LEU A 105 -3.38 8.27 -29.90
C LEU A 105 -2.62 6.94 -29.95
N SER A 106 -3.32 5.84 -29.69
CA SER A 106 -2.82 4.50 -30.00
C SER A 106 -2.76 4.29 -31.53
N ALA A 107 -2.03 3.30 -31.98
CA ALA A 107 -2.00 2.94 -33.41
C ALA A 107 -3.40 2.65 -33.96
N ALA A 108 -4.23 1.92 -33.22
CA ALA A 108 -5.60 1.59 -33.59
C ALA A 108 -6.51 2.83 -33.68
N GLU A 109 -6.36 3.79 -32.78
CA GLU A 109 -7.09 5.06 -32.83
C GLU A 109 -6.65 5.92 -34.01
N THR A 110 -5.34 5.95 -34.29
CA THR A 110 -4.79 6.65 -35.47
C THR A 110 -5.35 6.09 -36.77
N ASP A 111 -5.42 4.77 -36.90
CA ASP A 111 -5.96 4.11 -38.07
C ASP A 111 -7.48 4.35 -38.22
N ALA A 112 -8.21 4.29 -37.09
CA ALA A 112 -9.63 4.59 -37.08
C ALA A 112 -9.91 6.05 -37.44
N LEU A 113 -9.10 7.01 -36.98
CA LEU A 113 -9.23 8.42 -37.33
C LEU A 113 -8.98 8.65 -38.83
N LYS A 114 -7.97 8.04 -39.43
CA LYS A 114 -7.71 8.09 -40.88
C LYS A 114 -8.86 7.50 -41.69
N ALA A 115 -9.43 6.38 -41.21
CA ALA A 115 -10.60 5.79 -41.85
C ALA A 115 -11.81 6.71 -41.78
N PHE A 116 -12.03 7.38 -40.62
CA PHE A 116 -13.06 8.39 -40.49
C PHE A 116 -12.83 9.56 -41.46
N GLU A 117 -11.61 10.08 -41.57
CA GLU A 117 -11.27 11.17 -42.50
C GLU A 117 -11.61 10.81 -43.93
N THR A 118 -11.31 9.57 -44.36
CA THR A 118 -11.62 9.07 -45.69
C THR A 118 -13.13 8.99 -45.93
N ALA A 119 -13.86 8.38 -44.97
CA ALA A 119 -15.31 8.24 -45.07
C ALA A 119 -16.02 9.61 -45.02
N TRP A 120 -15.56 10.49 -44.14
CA TRP A 120 -16.09 11.84 -44.00
C TRP A 120 -15.86 12.70 -45.23
N ALA A 121 -14.68 12.65 -45.84
CA ALA A 121 -14.39 13.35 -47.11
C ALA A 121 -15.28 12.86 -48.25
N ALA A 122 -15.48 11.54 -48.34
CA ALA A 122 -16.37 10.96 -49.32
C ALA A 122 -17.83 11.41 -49.11
N TYR A 123 -18.32 11.46 -47.88
CA TYR A 123 -19.65 11.96 -47.53
C TYR A 123 -19.80 13.46 -47.84
N SER A 124 -18.90 14.28 -47.29
CA SER A 124 -18.98 15.74 -47.45
C SER A 124 -18.88 16.17 -48.91
N GLY A 125 -18.17 15.42 -49.77
CA GLY A 125 -18.10 15.64 -51.18
C GLY A 125 -19.44 15.45 -51.96
N GLN A 126 -20.44 14.79 -51.35
CA GLN A 126 -21.76 14.61 -51.94
C GLN A 126 -22.73 15.75 -51.58
N LEU A 127 -22.40 16.60 -50.61
CA LEU A 127 -23.35 17.55 -50.05
C LEU A 127 -23.71 18.67 -51.01
N ASP A 128 -22.76 19.14 -51.81
CA ASP A 128 -22.99 20.21 -52.78
C ASP A 128 -24.01 19.78 -53.86
N ASP A 129 -23.96 18.54 -54.33
CA ASP A 129 -24.92 18.01 -55.27
C ASP A 129 -26.32 17.90 -54.64
N ILE A 130 -26.44 17.48 -53.43
CA ILE A 130 -27.70 17.42 -52.67
C ILE A 130 -28.30 18.81 -52.51
N VAL A 131 -27.50 19.78 -52.11
CA VAL A 131 -27.90 21.19 -51.97
C VAL A 131 -28.35 21.77 -53.32
N LYS A 132 -27.62 21.47 -54.38
CA LYS A 132 -27.99 21.90 -55.76
C LYS A 132 -29.38 21.39 -56.18
N TYR A 133 -29.64 20.07 -56.00
CA TYR A 133 -31.00 19.55 -56.29
C TYR A 133 -32.04 20.20 -55.39
N SER A 134 -31.76 20.38 -54.11
CA SER A 134 -32.70 20.98 -53.17
C SER A 134 -33.03 22.44 -53.52
N LYS A 135 -32.05 23.24 -53.89
CA LYS A 135 -32.25 24.67 -54.34
C LYS A 135 -33.06 24.84 -55.63
N THR A 136 -33.06 23.84 -56.51
CA THR A 136 -33.93 23.82 -57.66
C THR A 136 -35.32 23.27 -57.39
N TYR A 137 -35.69 23.12 -56.14
CA TYR A 137 -36.92 22.50 -55.65
C TYR A 137 -37.15 21.05 -56.12
N ALA A 138 -36.12 20.39 -56.64
CA ALA A 138 -36.16 18.98 -57.00
C ALA A 138 -35.97 18.11 -55.77
N LYS A 139 -36.85 18.26 -54.75
CA LYS A 139 -36.74 17.66 -53.43
C LYS A 139 -36.68 16.13 -53.44
N ASP A 140 -37.48 15.50 -54.29
CA ASP A 140 -37.46 14.05 -54.47
C ASP A 140 -36.11 13.56 -55.02
N ALA A 141 -35.56 14.27 -55.99
CA ALA A 141 -34.26 13.95 -56.55
C ALA A 141 -33.14 14.14 -55.51
N ALA A 142 -33.20 15.19 -54.70
CA ALA A 142 -32.27 15.43 -53.59
C ALA A 142 -32.32 14.28 -52.58
N GLY A 143 -33.52 13.84 -52.18
CA GLY A 143 -33.75 12.72 -51.26
C GLY A 143 -33.24 11.39 -51.82
N GLN A 144 -33.55 11.12 -53.10
CA GLN A 144 -33.04 9.89 -53.76
C GLN A 144 -31.50 9.90 -53.86
N PHE A 145 -30.91 11.03 -54.26
CA PHE A 145 -29.45 11.15 -54.31
C PHE A 145 -28.83 10.95 -52.94
N TYR A 146 -29.39 11.57 -51.90
CA TYR A 146 -28.93 11.36 -50.52
C TYR A 146 -28.98 9.86 -50.16
N ASN A 147 -30.11 9.19 -50.32
CA ASN A 147 -30.30 7.81 -49.95
C ASN A 147 -29.36 6.85 -50.72
N GLN A 148 -29.10 7.12 -51.97
CA GLN A 148 -28.30 6.24 -52.84
C GLN A 148 -26.79 6.49 -52.71
N LYS A 149 -26.36 7.75 -52.49
CA LYS A 149 -24.96 8.14 -52.57
C LYS A 149 -24.37 8.57 -51.19
N ALA A 150 -25.09 9.43 -50.47
CA ALA A 150 -24.56 10.00 -49.22
C ALA A 150 -24.85 9.17 -47.98
N ALA A 151 -26.03 8.56 -47.86
CA ALA A 151 -26.42 7.80 -46.68
C ALA A 151 -25.47 6.65 -46.32
N PRO A 152 -25.02 5.79 -47.27
CA PRO A 152 -24.07 4.74 -46.97
C PRO A 152 -22.71 5.25 -46.48
N LEU A 153 -22.27 6.40 -47.01
CA LEU A 153 -21.00 7.03 -46.60
C LEU A 153 -21.12 7.63 -45.19
N MET A 154 -22.25 8.29 -44.89
CA MET A 154 -22.57 8.76 -43.54
C MET A 154 -22.61 7.62 -42.51
N GLU A 155 -23.28 6.52 -42.87
CA GLU A 155 -23.33 5.33 -42.00
C GLU A 155 -21.94 4.76 -41.73
N THR A 156 -21.09 4.72 -42.73
CA THR A 156 -19.69 4.29 -42.58
C THR A 156 -18.93 5.23 -41.64
N ALA A 157 -19.07 6.56 -41.82
CA ALA A 157 -18.43 7.53 -40.95
C ALA A 157 -18.90 7.40 -39.49
N LEU A 158 -20.20 7.24 -39.24
CA LEU A 158 -20.77 7.05 -37.89
C LEU A 158 -20.28 5.76 -37.24
N LYS A 159 -20.25 4.63 -37.98
CA LYS A 159 -19.70 3.36 -37.44
C LYS A 159 -18.25 3.48 -36.98
N ILE A 160 -17.46 4.30 -37.70
CA ILE A 160 -16.06 4.51 -37.29
C ILE A 160 -15.98 5.38 -36.03
N VAL A 161 -16.81 6.42 -35.91
CA VAL A 161 -16.88 7.23 -34.68
C VAL A 161 -17.36 6.40 -33.51
N ASP A 162 -18.37 5.54 -33.70
CA ASP A 162 -18.83 4.59 -32.66
C ASP A 162 -17.70 3.67 -32.20
N ARG A 163 -16.88 3.19 -33.15
CA ARG A 163 -15.71 2.38 -32.83
C ARG A 163 -14.67 3.15 -32.01
N LEU A 164 -14.41 4.42 -32.39
CA LEU A 164 -13.52 5.29 -31.59
C LEU A 164 -14.05 5.50 -30.17
N ALA A 165 -15.37 5.69 -30.02
CA ALA A 165 -16.00 5.82 -28.71
C ALA A 165 -15.87 4.53 -27.87
N ALA A 166 -16.11 3.37 -28.50
CA ALA A 166 -15.91 2.07 -27.85
C ALA A 166 -14.46 1.87 -27.39
N MET A 167 -13.48 2.20 -28.24
CA MET A 167 -12.05 2.10 -27.88
C MET A 167 -11.70 2.99 -26.67
N LYS A 168 -12.24 4.21 -26.61
CA LYS A 168 -12.04 5.10 -25.44
C LYS A 168 -12.73 4.58 -24.19
N ALA A 169 -13.95 4.04 -24.32
CA ALA A 169 -14.66 3.45 -23.19
C ALA A 169 -13.93 2.20 -22.64
N GLU A 170 -13.53 1.28 -23.53
CA GLU A 170 -12.76 0.09 -23.15
C GLU A 170 -11.44 0.45 -22.47
N GLY A 171 -10.74 1.46 -22.99
CA GLY A 171 -9.51 1.96 -22.37
C GLY A 171 -9.75 2.56 -20.98
N ALA A 172 -10.83 3.33 -20.79
CA ALA A 172 -11.22 3.88 -19.51
C ALA A 172 -11.57 2.77 -18.49
N ASP A 173 -12.34 1.77 -18.93
CA ASP A 173 -12.71 0.61 -18.11
C ASP A 173 -11.49 -0.22 -17.69
N ALA A 174 -10.56 -0.47 -18.63
CA ALA A 174 -9.32 -1.17 -18.36
C ALA A 174 -8.43 -0.41 -17.37
N ALA A 175 -8.28 0.91 -17.55
CA ALA A 175 -7.53 1.76 -16.61
C ALA A 175 -8.19 1.77 -15.23
N GLY A 176 -9.51 1.89 -15.15
CA GLY A 176 -10.27 1.81 -13.91
C GLY A 176 -10.12 0.46 -13.20
N ALA A 177 -10.23 -0.65 -13.94
CA ALA A 177 -10.03 -2.00 -13.42
C ALA A 177 -8.61 -2.19 -12.88
N GLN A 178 -7.59 -1.66 -13.55
CA GLN A 178 -6.20 -1.71 -13.11
C GLN A 178 -5.98 -0.93 -11.80
N VAL A 179 -6.60 0.24 -11.65
CA VAL A 179 -6.57 1.02 -10.40
C VAL A 179 -7.18 0.23 -9.24
N VAL A 180 -8.38 -0.36 -9.46
CA VAL A 180 -9.08 -1.18 -8.45
C VAL A 180 -8.26 -2.42 -8.09
N ALA A 181 -7.68 -3.12 -9.07
CA ALA A 181 -6.83 -4.28 -8.84
C ALA A 181 -5.58 -3.92 -8.02
N THR A 182 -4.93 -2.81 -8.35
CA THR A 182 -3.76 -2.31 -7.61
C THR A 182 -4.14 -1.94 -6.17
N ALA A 183 -5.24 -1.23 -5.96
CA ALA A 183 -5.74 -0.85 -4.64
C ALA A 183 -6.10 -2.08 -3.79
N THR A 184 -6.75 -3.08 -4.39
CA THR A 184 -7.13 -4.33 -3.72
C THR A 184 -5.89 -5.14 -3.33
N SER A 185 -4.92 -5.27 -4.22
CA SER A 185 -3.65 -5.96 -3.97
C SER A 185 -2.85 -5.27 -2.87
N ALA A 186 -2.76 -3.93 -2.91
CA ALA A 186 -2.11 -3.13 -1.89
C ALA A 186 -2.77 -3.32 -0.52
N ARG A 187 -4.11 -3.25 -0.46
CA ARG A 187 -4.87 -3.49 0.78
C ARG A 187 -4.60 -4.87 1.36
N ASN A 188 -4.68 -5.92 0.54
CA ASN A 188 -4.48 -7.31 0.99
C ASN A 188 -3.05 -7.53 1.49
N LEU A 189 -2.05 -6.95 0.80
CA LEU A 189 -0.65 -7.00 1.23
C LEU A 189 -0.45 -6.30 2.58
N ILE A 190 -1.02 -5.10 2.77
CA ILE A 190 -0.93 -4.36 4.03
C ILE A 190 -1.59 -5.16 5.17
N ILE A 191 -2.79 -5.69 4.96
CA ILE A 191 -3.48 -6.51 5.97
C ILE A 191 -2.64 -7.73 6.35
N SER A 192 -2.03 -8.42 5.37
CA SER A 192 -1.17 -9.57 5.61
C SER A 192 0.09 -9.20 6.38
N LEU A 193 0.76 -8.10 6.02
CA LEU A 193 1.96 -7.61 6.71
C LEU A 193 1.65 -7.18 8.14
N VAL A 194 0.56 -6.47 8.37
CA VAL A 194 0.11 -6.06 9.71
C VAL A 194 -0.23 -7.28 10.54
N GLY A 195 -0.99 -8.23 10.00
CA GLY A 195 -1.32 -9.49 10.70
C GLY A 195 -0.09 -10.29 11.09
N LEU A 196 0.87 -10.44 10.18
CA LEU A 196 2.15 -11.10 10.45
C LEU A 196 2.95 -10.33 11.52
N GLY A 197 2.99 -9.01 11.42
CA GLY A 197 3.66 -8.14 12.40
C GLY A 197 3.09 -8.32 13.82
N ILE A 198 1.77 -8.37 13.96
CA ILE A 198 1.09 -8.60 15.24
C ILE A 198 1.44 -9.99 15.81
N LEU A 199 1.40 -11.03 14.97
CA LEU A 199 1.76 -12.39 15.40
C LEU A 199 3.20 -12.48 15.88
N LEU A 200 4.13 -11.87 15.15
CA LEU A 200 5.53 -11.77 15.54
C LEU A 200 5.71 -10.98 16.84
N ALA A 201 5.00 -9.87 17.02
CA ALA A 201 5.02 -9.07 18.23
C ALA A 201 4.60 -9.90 19.46
N ILE A 202 3.50 -10.64 19.34
CA ILE A 202 3.00 -11.53 20.42
C ILE A 202 4.02 -12.62 20.71
N ALA A 203 4.56 -13.29 19.70
CA ALA A 203 5.54 -14.37 19.88
C ALA A 203 6.83 -13.90 20.55
N ILE A 204 7.38 -12.78 20.07
CA ILE A 204 8.60 -12.16 20.61
C ILE A 204 8.34 -11.66 22.05
N GLY A 205 7.22 -10.97 22.28
CA GLY A 205 6.82 -10.48 23.59
C GLY A 205 6.70 -11.61 24.61
N PHE A 206 6.02 -12.70 24.24
CA PHE A 206 5.90 -13.89 25.07
C PHE A 206 7.26 -14.51 25.38
N ALA A 207 8.12 -14.66 24.37
CA ALA A 207 9.48 -15.19 24.55
C ALA A 207 10.34 -14.32 25.49
N LEU A 208 10.24 -12.98 25.34
CA LEU A 208 10.94 -12.02 26.21
C LEU A 208 10.46 -12.12 27.65
N VAL A 209 9.15 -12.04 27.90
CA VAL A 209 8.56 -12.13 29.24
C VAL A 209 8.97 -13.44 29.91
N ARG A 210 8.85 -14.58 29.20
CA ARG A 210 9.25 -15.88 29.73
C ARG A 210 10.76 -15.97 29.98
N SER A 211 11.60 -15.42 29.12
CA SER A 211 13.06 -15.44 29.28
C SER A 211 13.53 -14.57 30.44
N ILE A 212 13.01 -13.34 30.55
CA ILE A 212 13.34 -12.40 31.61
C ILE A 212 12.83 -12.94 32.97
N GLY A 213 11.58 -13.40 33.01
CA GLY A 213 10.98 -13.94 34.22
C GLY A 213 11.74 -15.14 34.78
N ARG A 214 12.17 -16.07 33.90
CA ARG A 214 13.02 -17.21 34.32
C ARG A 214 14.40 -16.77 34.82
N GLY A 215 15.03 -15.80 34.11
CA GLY A 215 16.32 -15.27 34.49
C GLY A 215 16.29 -14.59 35.86
N ILE A 216 15.31 -13.74 36.11
CA ILE A 216 15.13 -13.07 37.40
C ILE A 216 14.81 -14.11 38.50
N GLY A 217 13.89 -15.04 38.22
CA GLY A 217 13.53 -16.09 39.17
C GLY A 217 14.71 -16.95 39.62
N SER A 218 15.65 -17.25 38.68
CA SER A 218 16.84 -18.06 38.97
C SER A 218 17.80 -17.40 39.98
N VAL A 219 17.74 -16.07 40.14
CA VAL A 219 18.59 -15.31 41.10
C VAL A 219 17.82 -14.98 42.38
N ILE A 220 16.51 -14.71 42.30
CA ILE A 220 15.69 -14.40 43.49
C ILE A 220 15.60 -15.60 44.45
N VAL A 221 15.50 -16.84 43.94
CA VAL A 221 15.37 -18.03 44.77
C VAL A 221 16.59 -18.24 45.69
N PRO A 222 17.84 -18.30 45.16
CA PRO A 222 19.01 -18.40 46.03
C PRO A 222 19.21 -17.16 46.91
N MET A 223 18.87 -15.97 46.46
CA MET A 223 18.96 -14.76 47.28
C MET A 223 18.06 -14.85 48.54
N ARG A 224 16.82 -15.34 48.39
CA ARG A 224 15.92 -15.59 49.53
C ARG A 224 16.43 -16.70 50.44
N ALA A 225 17.05 -17.73 49.87
CA ALA A 225 17.64 -18.81 50.68
C ALA A 225 18.81 -18.31 51.54
N LEU A 226 19.70 -17.48 50.95
CA LEU A 226 20.80 -16.86 51.68
C LEU A 226 20.30 -15.92 52.80
N ALA A 227 19.26 -15.10 52.50
CA ALA A 227 18.63 -14.23 53.52
C ALA A 227 17.99 -15.02 54.67
N ALA A 228 17.55 -16.25 54.43
CA ALA A 228 17.04 -17.19 55.45
C ALA A 228 18.15 -17.99 56.16
N GLY A 229 19.43 -17.62 55.96
CA GLY A 229 20.57 -18.29 56.58
C GLY A 229 21.01 -19.61 55.94
N ARG A 230 20.43 -20.00 54.80
CA ARG A 230 20.84 -21.21 54.07
C ARG A 230 22.01 -20.90 53.14
N LEU A 231 23.21 -21.04 53.63
CA LEU A 231 24.45 -20.71 52.91
C LEU A 231 24.89 -21.78 51.89
N ASP A 232 24.23 -22.92 51.86
CA ASP A 232 24.44 -24.04 50.94
C ASP A 232 23.65 -23.89 49.63
N ALA A 233 22.76 -22.90 49.54
CA ALA A 233 21.93 -22.69 48.35
C ALA A 233 22.79 -22.41 47.09
N PRO A 234 22.64 -23.21 45.99
CA PRO A 234 23.46 -23.03 44.79
C PRO A 234 23.04 -21.78 44.06
N VAL A 235 24.01 -20.92 43.72
CA VAL A 235 23.82 -19.78 42.85
C VAL A 235 24.09 -20.22 41.39
N PRO A 236 23.18 -19.95 40.43
CA PRO A 236 23.34 -20.40 39.04
C PRO A 236 24.53 -19.68 38.39
N ARG A 237 25.39 -20.43 37.72
CA ARG A 237 26.45 -19.85 36.88
C ARG A 237 25.87 -19.36 35.55
N LEU A 238 25.68 -18.05 35.45
CA LEU A 238 25.19 -17.37 34.26
C LEU A 238 26.31 -16.57 33.59
N ASP A 239 26.16 -16.22 32.30
CA ASP A 239 27.14 -15.42 31.57
C ASP A 239 27.25 -14.01 32.20
N PRO A 240 28.39 -13.59 32.74
CA PRO A 240 28.58 -12.29 33.40
C PRO A 240 28.36 -11.10 32.49
N ARG A 241 28.35 -11.30 31.15
CA ARG A 241 28.09 -10.26 30.18
C ARG A 241 26.61 -9.89 30.05
N THR A 242 25.74 -10.64 30.71
CA THR A 242 24.30 -10.34 30.80
C THR A 242 23.97 -9.68 32.13
N GLU A 243 22.90 -8.90 32.19
CA GLU A 243 22.46 -8.19 33.38
C GLU A 243 22.15 -9.18 34.54
N ILE A 244 21.50 -10.28 34.21
CA ILE A 244 21.16 -11.34 35.19
C ILE A 244 22.43 -12.10 35.62
N GLY A 245 23.38 -12.30 34.71
CA GLY A 245 24.65 -12.92 35.00
C GLY A 245 25.50 -12.10 35.97
N ALA A 246 25.57 -10.78 35.77
CA ALA A 246 26.26 -9.87 36.68
C ALA A 246 25.65 -9.89 38.11
N ILE A 247 24.31 -9.96 38.20
CA ILE A 247 23.62 -10.11 39.49
C ILE A 247 23.96 -11.47 40.15
N ALA A 248 23.98 -12.55 39.36
CA ALA A 248 24.34 -13.87 39.85
C ALA A 248 25.79 -13.94 40.39
N GLU A 249 26.73 -13.32 39.68
CA GLU A 249 28.15 -13.22 40.10
C GLU A 249 28.29 -12.45 41.43
N THR A 250 27.60 -11.29 41.51
CA THR A 250 27.58 -10.48 42.76
C THR A 250 26.99 -11.30 43.93
N LEU A 251 25.91 -12.04 43.68
CA LEU A 251 25.27 -12.88 44.67
C LEU A 251 26.18 -14.03 45.15
N GLU A 252 26.96 -14.63 44.24
CA GLU A 252 27.94 -15.66 44.57
C GLU A 252 29.09 -15.10 45.44
N THR A 253 29.59 -13.90 45.10
CA THR A 253 30.56 -13.20 45.95
C THR A 253 30.02 -12.94 47.34
N PHE A 254 28.77 -12.49 47.45
CA PHE A 254 28.07 -12.26 48.72
C PHE A 254 27.89 -13.55 49.50
N ARG A 255 27.50 -14.65 48.85
CA ARG A 255 27.40 -15.98 49.45
C ARG A 255 28.74 -16.43 50.07
N THR A 256 29.83 -16.27 49.30
CA THR A 256 31.17 -16.65 49.71
C THR A 256 31.60 -15.85 50.98
N ALA A 257 31.31 -14.55 51.00
CA ALA A 257 31.59 -13.72 52.19
C ALA A 257 30.79 -14.15 53.44
N LEU A 258 29.50 -14.50 53.26
CA LEU A 258 28.66 -15.00 54.37
C LEU A 258 29.16 -16.35 54.87
N VAL A 259 29.57 -17.27 54.00
CA VAL A 259 30.16 -18.56 54.37
C VAL A 259 31.43 -18.36 55.17
N ALA A 260 32.34 -17.47 54.72
CA ALA A 260 33.59 -17.16 55.42
C ALA A 260 33.30 -16.55 56.82
N LYS A 261 32.32 -15.62 56.90
CA LYS A 261 31.91 -15.04 58.17
C LYS A 261 31.37 -16.09 59.14
N ALA A 262 30.46 -16.94 58.63
CA ALA A 262 29.91 -18.03 59.51
C ALA A 262 30.99 -19.03 60.02
N ALA A 263 31.96 -19.32 59.12
CA ALA A 263 33.10 -20.19 59.53
C ALA A 263 33.97 -19.52 60.60
N ALA A 264 34.28 -18.21 60.47
CA ALA A 264 35.02 -17.47 61.46
C ALA A 264 34.27 -17.34 62.80
N GLU A 265 32.97 -17.15 62.80
CA GLU A 265 32.11 -17.10 63.98
C GLU A 265 32.06 -18.46 64.66
N ALA A 266 31.99 -19.56 63.90
CA ALA A 266 32.00 -20.91 64.42
C ALA A 266 33.37 -21.26 65.04
N GLU A 267 34.49 -20.79 64.49
CA GLU A 267 35.82 -20.96 65.00
C GLU A 267 36.02 -20.17 66.31
N ALA A 268 35.58 -18.91 66.35
CA ALA A 268 35.62 -18.08 67.56
C ALA A 268 34.77 -18.67 68.69
N ALA A 269 33.60 -19.23 68.34
CA ALA A 269 32.77 -19.92 69.35
C ALA A 269 33.45 -21.17 69.90
N ARG A 270 34.11 -21.98 69.03
CA ARG A 270 34.90 -23.17 69.51
C ARG A 270 36.06 -22.77 70.36
N GLU A 271 36.80 -21.70 70.00
CA GLU A 271 37.88 -21.19 70.86
C GLU A 271 37.39 -20.70 72.24
N ALA A 272 36.27 -19.97 72.26
CA ALA A 272 35.65 -19.50 73.52
C ALA A 272 35.22 -20.67 74.40
N GLU A 273 34.60 -21.69 73.80
CA GLU A 273 34.23 -22.91 74.51
C GLU A 273 35.44 -23.67 75.03
N ALA A 274 36.51 -23.79 74.26
CA ALA A 274 37.75 -24.39 74.65
C ALA A 274 38.41 -23.62 75.82
N LYS A 275 38.40 -22.29 75.78
CA LYS A 275 38.89 -21.44 76.89
C LYS A 275 38.05 -21.63 78.16
N MET A 276 36.72 -21.69 78.03
CA MET A 276 35.84 -21.98 79.20
C MET A 276 36.06 -23.37 79.78
N ARG A 277 36.19 -24.40 78.93
CA ARG A 277 36.56 -25.77 79.43
C ARG A 277 37.90 -25.81 80.15
N ARG A 278 38.91 -25.05 79.64
CA ARG A 278 40.21 -24.95 80.37
C ARG A 278 40.06 -24.23 81.72
N ALA A 279 39.33 -23.11 81.76
CA ALA A 279 39.07 -22.36 83.00
C ALA A 279 38.35 -23.22 84.04
N ASN A 280 37.29 -23.95 83.64
CA ASN A 280 36.55 -24.85 84.52
C ASN A 280 37.41 -26.00 85.00
N ARG A 281 38.30 -26.52 84.15
CA ARG A 281 39.23 -27.60 84.58
C ARG A 281 40.29 -27.11 85.58
N LEU A 282 40.79 -25.87 85.37
CA LEU A 282 41.69 -25.23 86.34
C LEU A 282 40.97 -24.97 87.67
N ASP A 283 39.74 -24.48 87.65
CA ASP A 283 38.92 -24.24 88.85
C ASP A 283 38.65 -25.55 89.60
N GLN A 284 38.34 -26.66 88.90
CA GLN A 284 38.20 -27.98 89.48
C GLN A 284 39.52 -28.49 90.10
N LEU A 285 40.63 -28.28 89.42
CA LEU A 285 41.94 -28.66 89.98
C LEU A 285 42.31 -27.81 91.19
N THR A 286 42.04 -26.54 91.20
CA THR A 286 42.27 -25.64 92.32
C THR A 286 41.46 -26.06 93.55
N ARG A 287 40.16 -26.33 93.37
CA ARG A 287 39.27 -26.82 94.42
C ARG A 287 39.71 -28.20 94.97
N SER A 288 40.19 -29.10 94.10
CA SER A 288 40.69 -30.39 94.52
C SER A 288 42.05 -30.31 95.30
N PHE A 289 42.77 -29.18 95.13
CA PHE A 289 43.99 -28.90 95.90
C PHE A 289 43.71 -28.22 97.26
N GLU A 290 42.62 -27.43 97.37
CA GLU A 290 42.19 -26.78 98.60
C GLU A 290 41.55 -27.82 99.60
N ASP A 291 40.94 -28.90 99.05
CA ASP A 291 40.30 -29.97 99.89
C ASP A 291 41.27 -31.05 100.31
N ARG A 292 42.58 -30.91 100.19
CA ARG A 292 43.60 -31.80 100.69
C ARG A 292 44.46 -31.15 101.83
#